data_67dea0854b0e00dac2f6a082e7735141
#
_entry.id   67dea0854b0e00dac2f6a082e7735141
#
_cell.length_a   1.000
_cell.length_b   1.000
_cell.length_c   1.000
_cell.angle_alpha   90.00
_cell.angle_beta   90.00
_cell.angle_gamma   90.00
#
_symmetry.space_group_name_H-M   'P 1'
#
loop_
_entity.id
_entity.type
_entity.pdbx_description
1 polymer ?
#
loop_
_entity_poly.entity_id
_entity_poly.type
_entity_poly.pdbx_seq_one_letter_code
_entity_poly.pdbx_strand_id
1 'polypeptide(L)'
;MRGLMAKPSGDIIETPITSNFREGLSVLQYFISTHGARKGLADTALKTANAGYLTRRLVDVAQEMMVMEFDCGTSEGLEVSQLVEGGEVVASVGERTLGRILSEDVLDPLNGELIASRNQEVDESIAKKIDSIPGSLRVNIRSVLTCTTKSGCCSLCYGRNLASGQLVNTGEAVGIIAAQSIGEPGTQLTMRTFHIGGVA
;
A
#
# COMPACT_ATOMS: atom_id res chain seq x y z
N MET A 1 30.57 0.99 -15.23
CA MET A 1 30.14 2.31 -15.72
C MET A 1 29.20 2.92 -14.69
N ARG A 2 29.46 4.14 -14.22
CA ARG A 2 28.66 4.77 -13.15
C ARG A 2 27.72 5.86 -13.70
N GLY A 3 27.94 6.33 -14.91
CA GLY A 3 27.11 7.28 -15.62
C GLY A 3 27.31 8.75 -15.22
N LEU A 4 26.28 9.55 -15.45
CA LEU A 4 26.29 10.99 -15.13
C LEU A 4 26.03 11.22 -13.63
N MET A 5 26.68 12.24 -13.06
CA MET A 5 26.54 12.61 -11.67
C MET A 5 25.84 13.97 -11.54
N ALA A 6 25.06 14.14 -10.45
CA ALA A 6 24.41 15.39 -10.13
C ALA A 6 25.26 16.24 -9.17
N LYS A 7 25.27 17.58 -9.39
CA LYS A 7 25.80 18.57 -8.44
C LYS A 7 24.89 18.64 -7.19
N PRO A 8 25.35 19.20 -6.09
CA PRO A 8 24.50 19.48 -4.94
C PRO A 8 23.29 20.36 -5.26
N SER A 9 23.40 21.25 -6.28
CA SER A 9 22.32 22.08 -6.79
C SER A 9 21.22 21.31 -7.52
N GLY A 10 21.50 20.07 -7.97
CA GLY A 10 20.61 19.27 -8.79
C GLY A 10 20.97 19.24 -10.27
N ASP A 11 21.88 20.11 -10.74
CA ASP A 11 22.33 20.13 -12.12
C ASP A 11 23.14 18.88 -12.47
N ILE A 12 23.04 18.40 -13.69
CA ILE A 12 23.78 17.25 -14.18
C ILE A 12 25.18 17.69 -14.58
N ILE A 13 26.20 16.91 -14.19
CA ILE A 13 27.58 17.09 -14.65
C ILE A 13 27.71 16.35 -15.98
N GLU A 14 28.05 17.09 -17.05
CA GLU A 14 28.09 16.56 -18.42
C GLU A 14 29.15 15.46 -18.63
N THR A 15 30.21 15.46 -17.82
CA THR A 15 31.29 14.46 -17.91
C THR A 15 30.88 13.15 -17.23
N PRO A 16 30.59 12.07 -17.99
CA PRO A 16 30.20 10.79 -17.40
C PRO A 16 31.40 10.08 -16.77
N ILE A 17 31.12 9.29 -15.72
CA ILE A 17 32.08 8.37 -15.13
C ILE A 17 31.92 7.02 -15.82
N THR A 18 32.87 6.67 -16.69
CA THR A 18 32.84 5.44 -17.48
C THR A 18 33.46 4.24 -16.75
N SER A 19 34.42 4.48 -15.87
CA SER A 19 35.11 3.47 -15.10
C SER A 19 34.30 3.05 -13.85
N ASN A 20 34.58 1.85 -13.34
CA ASN A 20 34.08 1.41 -12.04
C ASN A 20 35.18 1.51 -10.97
N PHE A 21 34.82 1.35 -9.69
CA PHE A 21 35.78 1.44 -8.58
C PHE A 21 36.89 0.36 -8.64
N ARG A 22 36.61 -0.81 -9.23
CA ARG A 22 37.57 -1.91 -9.36
C ARG A 22 38.63 -1.62 -10.39
N GLU A 23 38.26 -0.95 -11.48
CA GLU A 23 39.18 -0.53 -12.56
C GLU A 23 40.00 0.67 -12.15
N GLY A 24 39.52 1.45 -11.17
CA GLY A 24 40.11 2.69 -10.73
C GLY A 24 39.53 3.91 -11.43
N LEU A 25 39.35 4.99 -10.66
CA LEU A 25 38.84 6.28 -11.14
C LEU A 25 39.99 7.28 -11.23
N SER A 26 39.88 8.20 -12.19
CA SER A 26 40.76 9.38 -12.17
C SER A 26 40.41 10.25 -10.94
N VAL A 27 41.38 11.08 -10.52
CA VAL A 27 41.19 11.98 -9.35
C VAL A 27 39.96 12.87 -9.53
N LEU A 28 39.72 13.37 -10.76
CA LEU A 28 38.57 14.20 -11.08
C LEU A 28 37.25 13.40 -10.97
N GLN A 29 37.23 12.19 -11.52
CA GLN A 29 36.02 11.32 -11.44
C GLN A 29 35.70 10.93 -10.00
N TYR A 30 36.70 10.64 -9.19
CA TYR A 30 36.53 10.38 -7.77
C TYR A 30 35.95 11.60 -7.05
N PHE A 31 36.49 12.80 -7.29
CA PHE A 31 36.01 14.04 -6.69
C PHE A 31 34.54 14.32 -7.09
N ILE A 32 34.19 14.17 -8.37
CA ILE A 32 32.81 14.31 -8.85
C ILE A 32 31.89 13.30 -8.15
N SER A 33 32.33 12.05 -7.96
CA SER A 33 31.52 11.02 -7.30
C SER A 33 31.25 11.33 -5.82
N THR A 34 32.12 12.08 -5.14
CA THR A 34 31.90 12.48 -3.74
C THR A 34 30.76 13.47 -3.56
N HIS A 35 30.47 14.29 -4.57
CA HIS A 35 29.32 15.21 -4.53
C HIS A 35 27.99 14.44 -4.45
N GLY A 36 27.83 13.39 -5.25
CA GLY A 36 26.65 12.53 -5.20
C GLY A 36 26.49 11.82 -3.84
N ALA A 37 27.60 11.31 -3.30
CA ALA A 37 27.60 10.67 -1.99
C ALA A 37 27.20 11.64 -0.87
N ARG A 38 27.78 12.85 -0.85
CA ARG A 38 27.45 13.88 0.15
C ARG A 38 25.98 14.32 0.05
N LYS A 39 25.49 14.57 -1.16
CA LYS A 39 24.09 14.93 -1.38
C LYS A 39 23.15 13.81 -0.90
N GLY A 40 23.44 12.56 -1.25
CA GLY A 40 22.65 11.41 -0.81
C GLY A 40 22.61 11.27 0.71
N LEU A 41 23.73 11.48 1.43
CA LEU A 41 23.75 11.44 2.90
C LEU A 41 22.90 12.57 3.51
N ALA A 42 23.02 13.79 2.98
CA ALA A 42 22.21 14.93 3.45
C ALA A 42 20.72 14.73 3.17
N ASP A 43 20.38 14.29 1.97
CA ASP A 43 18.98 14.01 1.57
C ASP A 43 18.37 12.90 2.45
N THR A 44 19.12 11.85 2.77
CA THR A 44 18.67 10.78 3.66
C THR A 44 18.34 11.31 5.04
N ALA A 45 19.22 12.14 5.63
CA ALA A 45 19.00 12.71 6.94
C ALA A 45 17.74 13.60 7.00
N LEU A 46 17.54 14.45 6.00
CA LEU A 46 16.38 15.36 5.92
C LEU A 46 15.09 14.58 5.65
N LYS A 47 15.10 13.63 4.73
CA LYS A 47 13.90 12.84 4.38
C LYS A 47 13.47 11.91 5.52
N THR A 48 14.42 11.37 6.30
CA THR A 48 14.09 10.56 7.49
C THR A 48 13.28 11.38 8.50
N ALA A 49 13.67 12.63 8.75
CA ALA A 49 12.90 13.52 9.61
C ALA A 49 11.49 13.78 9.09
N ASN A 50 11.33 14.01 7.78
CA ASN A 50 10.04 14.21 7.14
C ASN A 50 9.15 12.96 7.22
N ALA A 51 9.71 11.76 7.01
CA ALA A 51 8.98 10.50 7.15
C ALA A 51 8.49 10.28 8.58
N GLY A 52 9.34 10.58 9.59
CA GLY A 52 8.95 10.51 11.00
C GLY A 52 7.83 11.49 11.35
N TYR A 53 7.92 12.73 10.85
CA TYR A 53 6.88 13.73 11.05
C TYR A 53 5.54 13.34 10.39
N LEU A 54 5.59 12.79 9.16
CA LEU A 54 4.40 12.28 8.48
C LEU A 54 3.74 11.16 9.28
N THR A 55 4.52 10.18 9.75
CA THR A 55 4.02 9.07 10.56
C THR A 55 3.33 9.58 11.83
N ARG A 56 3.96 10.53 12.55
CA ARG A 56 3.37 11.13 13.74
C ARG A 56 2.02 11.80 13.43
N ARG A 57 1.94 12.60 12.35
CA ARG A 57 0.68 13.24 11.97
C ARG A 57 -0.41 12.23 11.59
N LEU A 58 -0.05 11.14 10.90
CA LEU A 58 -0.99 10.06 10.59
C LEU A 58 -1.51 9.40 11.87
N VAL A 59 -0.64 9.12 12.84
CA VAL A 59 -1.04 8.56 14.14
C VAL A 59 -1.97 9.53 14.89
N ASP A 60 -1.63 10.82 14.96
CA ASP A 60 -2.44 11.83 15.65
C ASP A 60 -3.88 11.91 15.09
N VAL A 61 -4.04 11.74 13.77
CA VAL A 61 -5.36 11.74 13.12
C VAL A 61 -6.10 10.41 13.28
N ALA A 62 -5.37 9.29 13.18
CA ALA A 62 -5.96 7.96 13.11
C ALA A 62 -6.10 7.25 14.48
N GLN A 63 -5.57 7.82 15.58
CA GLN A 63 -5.56 7.17 16.89
C GLN A 63 -6.96 6.85 17.45
N GLU A 64 -7.97 7.63 17.06
CA GLU A 64 -9.35 7.41 17.48
C GLU A 64 -10.06 6.30 16.69
N MET A 65 -9.45 5.82 15.59
CA MET A 65 -10.01 4.77 14.78
C MET A 65 -9.71 3.41 15.41
N MET A 66 -10.64 2.92 16.19
CA MET A 66 -10.60 1.62 16.88
C MET A 66 -11.80 0.78 16.47
N VAL A 67 -11.68 -0.54 16.61
CA VAL A 67 -12.81 -1.45 16.43
C VAL A 67 -13.66 -1.45 17.71
N MET A 68 -14.85 -0.82 17.66
CA MET A 68 -15.69 -0.59 18.83
C MET A 68 -16.76 -1.65 19.02
N GLU A 69 -17.30 -2.19 17.95
CA GLU A 69 -18.41 -3.13 17.96
C GLU A 69 -18.22 -4.23 16.90
N PHE A 70 -18.97 -5.31 17.02
CA PHE A 70 -18.89 -6.42 16.08
C PHE A 70 -19.55 -6.08 14.74
N ASP A 71 -20.77 -5.56 14.75
CA ASP A 71 -21.55 -5.23 13.55
C ASP A 71 -22.32 -3.92 13.75
N CYS A 72 -22.18 -3.00 12.81
CA CYS A 72 -22.94 -1.74 12.79
C CYS A 72 -24.28 -1.85 12.07
N GLY A 73 -24.60 -3.00 11.46
CA GLY A 73 -25.86 -3.26 10.76
C GLY A 73 -26.05 -2.53 9.43
N THR A 74 -25.00 -1.92 8.87
CA THR A 74 -25.11 -1.22 7.57
C THR A 74 -25.48 -2.18 6.44
N SER A 75 -26.31 -1.69 5.50
CA SER A 75 -26.57 -2.34 4.21
C SER A 75 -25.72 -1.75 3.09
N GLU A 76 -25.06 -0.62 3.34
CA GLU A 76 -24.23 0.02 2.34
C GLU A 76 -22.89 -0.70 2.18
N GLY A 77 -22.42 -0.79 0.95
CA GLY A 77 -21.14 -1.39 0.59
C GLY A 77 -20.36 -0.54 -0.38
N LEU A 78 -19.17 -1.00 -0.69
CA LEU A 78 -18.31 -0.44 -1.73
C LEU A 78 -18.26 -1.44 -2.89
N GLU A 79 -18.59 -0.99 -4.10
CA GLU A 79 -18.48 -1.81 -5.30
C GLU A 79 -17.02 -1.99 -5.69
N VAL A 80 -16.59 -3.23 -5.83
CA VAL A 80 -15.26 -3.63 -6.26
C VAL A 80 -15.34 -4.37 -7.58
N SER A 81 -14.53 -3.90 -8.54
CA SER A 81 -14.31 -4.54 -9.85
C SER A 81 -12.83 -4.84 -10.04
N GLN A 82 -12.50 -5.59 -11.09
CA GLN A 82 -11.11 -5.82 -11.46
C GLN A 82 -10.37 -4.51 -11.79
N LEU A 83 -9.11 -4.42 -11.41
CA LEU A 83 -8.26 -3.28 -11.75
C LEU A 83 -7.53 -3.58 -13.06
N VAL A 84 -7.80 -2.77 -14.09
CA VAL A 84 -7.18 -2.89 -15.40
C VAL A 84 -6.35 -1.64 -15.69
N GLU A 85 -5.06 -1.80 -15.94
CA GLU A 85 -4.17 -0.72 -16.36
C GLU A 85 -3.49 -1.11 -17.68
N GLY A 86 -3.55 -0.21 -18.68
CA GLY A 86 -2.93 -0.45 -19.99
C GLY A 86 -3.48 -1.65 -20.77
N GLY A 87 -4.67 -2.18 -20.41
CA GLY A 87 -5.26 -3.37 -21.03
C GLY A 87 -4.88 -4.69 -20.35
N GLU A 88 -4.03 -4.66 -19.33
CA GLU A 88 -3.70 -5.83 -18.51
C GLU A 88 -4.42 -5.76 -17.15
N VAL A 89 -4.86 -6.92 -16.66
CA VAL A 89 -5.48 -7.03 -15.32
C VAL A 89 -4.36 -7.02 -14.28
N VAL A 90 -4.26 -5.92 -13.53
CA VAL A 90 -3.26 -5.75 -12.45
C VAL A 90 -3.67 -6.47 -11.19
N ALA A 91 -4.97 -6.43 -10.85
CA ALA A 91 -5.51 -7.14 -9.69
C ALA A 91 -6.91 -7.70 -10.02
N SER A 92 -7.11 -8.96 -9.70
CA SER A 92 -8.41 -9.64 -9.87
C SER A 92 -9.43 -9.17 -8.84
N VAL A 93 -10.71 -9.48 -9.06
CA VAL A 93 -11.78 -9.19 -8.09
C VAL A 93 -11.57 -10.00 -6.82
N GLY A 94 -11.20 -11.29 -6.95
CA GLY A 94 -10.93 -12.16 -5.81
C GLY A 94 -9.79 -11.64 -4.93
N GLU A 95 -8.67 -11.22 -5.52
CA GLU A 95 -7.55 -10.62 -4.77
C GLU A 95 -7.96 -9.34 -4.01
N ARG A 96 -8.79 -8.51 -4.62
CA ARG A 96 -9.25 -7.24 -4.03
C ARG A 96 -10.29 -7.42 -2.94
N THR A 97 -11.04 -8.52 -2.96
CA THR A 97 -12.11 -8.83 -2.00
C THR A 97 -11.67 -9.80 -0.91
N LEU A 98 -10.53 -10.45 -1.05
CA LEU A 98 -10.01 -11.41 -0.08
C LEU A 98 -9.93 -10.82 1.33
N GLY A 99 -10.48 -11.54 2.32
CA GLY A 99 -10.54 -11.10 3.72
C GLY A 99 -11.53 -9.97 4.00
N ARG A 100 -12.34 -9.57 3.01
CA ARG A 100 -13.42 -8.60 3.20
C ARG A 100 -14.75 -9.32 3.48
N ILE A 101 -15.69 -8.59 4.05
CA ILE A 101 -17.04 -9.08 4.31
C ILE A 101 -17.96 -8.56 3.21
N LEU A 102 -18.82 -9.42 2.70
CA LEU A 102 -19.79 -9.05 1.67
C LEU A 102 -20.94 -8.21 2.24
N SER A 103 -21.36 -7.17 1.53
CA SER A 103 -22.55 -6.38 1.89
C SER A 103 -23.83 -6.96 1.28
N GLU A 104 -23.70 -7.70 0.18
CA GLU A 104 -24.81 -8.33 -0.58
C GLU A 104 -24.43 -9.76 -0.96
N ASP A 105 -25.45 -10.53 -1.37
CA ASP A 105 -25.26 -11.88 -1.89
C ASP A 105 -24.55 -11.82 -3.25
N VAL A 106 -23.55 -12.67 -3.44
CA VAL A 106 -22.84 -12.80 -4.71
C VAL A 106 -23.40 -14.00 -5.47
N LEU A 107 -24.00 -13.73 -6.62
CA LEU A 107 -24.57 -14.73 -7.51
C LEU A 107 -23.69 -14.89 -8.75
N ASP A 108 -23.59 -16.13 -9.25
CA ASP A 108 -22.99 -16.39 -10.55
C ASP A 108 -23.90 -15.83 -11.67
N PRO A 109 -23.43 -14.89 -12.50
CA PRO A 109 -24.24 -14.30 -13.56
C PRO A 109 -24.66 -15.30 -14.66
N LEU A 110 -23.98 -16.46 -14.76
CA LEU A 110 -24.28 -17.48 -15.76
C LEU A 110 -25.34 -18.47 -15.29
N ASN A 111 -25.22 -18.96 -14.06
CA ASN A 111 -26.06 -20.04 -13.53
C ASN A 111 -27.09 -19.56 -12.49
N GLY A 112 -26.92 -18.32 -11.98
CA GLY A 112 -27.73 -17.81 -10.88
C GLY A 112 -27.43 -18.51 -9.53
N GLU A 113 -26.36 -19.28 -9.44
CA GLU A 113 -26.01 -20.00 -8.24
C GLU A 113 -25.40 -19.03 -7.18
N LEU A 114 -25.78 -19.23 -5.91
CA LEU A 114 -25.22 -18.45 -4.81
C LEU A 114 -23.79 -18.89 -4.52
N ILE A 115 -22.83 -17.99 -4.74
CA ILE A 115 -21.41 -18.21 -4.48
C ILE A 115 -21.09 -17.93 -3.03
N ALA A 116 -21.57 -16.80 -2.51
CA ALA A 116 -21.39 -16.40 -1.12
C ALA A 116 -22.54 -15.50 -0.67
N SER A 117 -22.92 -15.62 0.60
CA SER A 117 -24.03 -14.87 1.17
C SER A 117 -23.56 -13.55 1.81
N ARG A 118 -24.50 -12.64 1.99
CA ARG A 118 -24.30 -11.39 2.74
C ARG A 118 -23.69 -11.65 4.12
N ASN A 119 -22.83 -10.75 4.57
CA ASN A 119 -22.08 -10.83 5.83
C ASN A 119 -21.13 -12.04 5.96
N GLN A 120 -20.88 -12.74 4.87
CA GLN A 120 -19.87 -13.80 4.81
C GLN A 120 -18.50 -13.21 4.50
N GLU A 121 -17.46 -13.72 5.17
CA GLU A 121 -16.08 -13.40 4.84
C GLU A 121 -15.68 -14.09 3.53
N VAL A 122 -15.01 -13.34 2.67
CA VAL A 122 -14.42 -13.87 1.44
C VAL A 122 -13.09 -14.55 1.79
N ASP A 123 -13.11 -15.87 1.88
CA ASP A 123 -11.91 -16.69 2.05
C ASP A 123 -11.24 -17.00 0.71
N GLU A 124 -10.12 -17.71 0.74
CA GLU A 124 -9.35 -18.09 -0.45
C GLU A 124 -10.14 -18.98 -1.41
N SER A 125 -11.10 -19.75 -0.91
CA SER A 125 -11.94 -20.65 -1.71
C SER A 125 -13.00 -19.87 -2.48
N ILE A 126 -13.63 -18.91 -1.83
CA ILE A 126 -14.63 -17.99 -2.44
C ILE A 126 -13.93 -17.06 -3.44
N ALA A 127 -12.78 -16.50 -3.09
CA ALA A 127 -11.99 -15.64 -3.98
C ALA A 127 -11.64 -16.35 -5.30
N LYS A 128 -11.21 -17.60 -5.25
CA LYS A 128 -10.94 -18.42 -6.43
C LYS A 128 -12.20 -18.69 -7.27
N LYS A 129 -13.36 -18.90 -6.63
CA LYS A 129 -14.64 -19.06 -7.35
C LYS A 129 -15.02 -17.76 -8.06
N ILE A 130 -14.89 -16.61 -7.41
CA ILE A 130 -15.14 -15.29 -7.99
C ILE A 130 -14.26 -15.07 -9.23
N ASP A 131 -12.95 -15.39 -9.14
CA ASP A 131 -12.01 -15.21 -10.23
C ASP A 131 -12.20 -16.20 -11.38
N SER A 132 -12.84 -17.35 -11.14
CA SER A 132 -13.14 -18.34 -12.18
C SER A 132 -14.30 -17.94 -13.09
N ILE A 133 -15.08 -16.91 -12.70
CA ILE A 133 -16.23 -16.43 -13.47
C ILE A 133 -15.74 -15.57 -14.63
N PRO A 134 -16.04 -15.93 -15.88
CA PRO A 134 -15.67 -15.12 -17.02
C PRO A 134 -16.47 -13.82 -17.05
N GLY A 135 -15.76 -12.70 -17.19
CA GLY A 135 -16.35 -11.37 -17.25
C GLY A 135 -15.94 -10.47 -16.10
N SER A 136 -16.36 -9.20 -16.16
CA SER A 136 -16.11 -8.22 -15.11
C SER A 136 -17.19 -8.34 -14.02
N LEU A 137 -17.06 -9.30 -13.12
CA LEU A 137 -17.95 -9.39 -11.95
C LEU A 137 -17.71 -8.17 -11.04
N ARG A 138 -18.82 -7.60 -10.55
CA ARG A 138 -18.81 -6.54 -9.54
C ARG A 138 -19.31 -7.12 -8.23
N VAL A 139 -18.54 -6.90 -7.18
CA VAL A 139 -18.83 -7.43 -5.85
C VAL A 139 -18.94 -6.27 -4.87
N ASN A 140 -20.04 -6.23 -4.11
CA ASN A 140 -20.24 -5.25 -3.06
C ASN A 140 -19.68 -5.77 -1.74
N ILE A 141 -18.67 -5.08 -1.21
CA ILE A 141 -18.03 -5.40 0.07
C ILE A 141 -18.32 -4.34 1.13
N ARG A 142 -18.36 -4.74 2.38
CA ARG A 142 -18.40 -3.81 3.51
C ARG A 142 -17.08 -3.06 3.61
N SER A 143 -17.14 -1.78 3.97
CA SER A 143 -15.98 -0.91 4.10
C SER A 143 -16.08 -0.06 5.35
N VAL A 144 -14.92 0.32 5.89
CA VAL A 144 -14.83 1.31 6.98
C VAL A 144 -15.40 2.67 6.54
N LEU A 145 -15.36 2.97 5.23
CA LEU A 145 -15.89 4.23 4.67
C LEU A 145 -17.42 4.33 4.72
N THR A 146 -18.11 3.19 4.69
CA THR A 146 -19.58 3.10 4.75
C THR A 146 -20.07 2.63 6.13
N CYS A 147 -19.18 2.56 7.11
CA CYS A 147 -19.52 2.13 8.45
C CYS A 147 -20.34 3.18 9.18
N THR A 148 -21.45 2.78 9.81
CA THR A 148 -22.37 3.66 10.56
C THR A 148 -22.06 3.78 12.03
N THR A 149 -20.99 3.15 12.53
CA THR A 149 -20.51 3.25 13.91
C THR A 149 -20.19 4.70 14.25
N LYS A 150 -20.70 5.20 15.39
CA LYS A 150 -20.53 6.61 15.78
C LYS A 150 -19.08 7.02 16.07
N SER A 151 -18.26 6.08 16.54
CA SER A 151 -16.85 6.31 16.84
C SER A 151 -16.08 5.05 16.45
N GLY A 152 -14.97 5.22 15.69
CA GLY A 152 -14.21 4.09 15.19
C GLY A 152 -14.90 3.32 14.07
N CYS A 153 -14.79 2.01 14.07
CA CYS A 153 -15.42 1.12 13.08
C CYS A 153 -15.91 -0.18 13.74
N CYS A 154 -16.66 -0.99 13.01
CA CYS A 154 -17.04 -2.33 13.42
C CYS A 154 -16.15 -3.41 12.80
N SER A 155 -16.10 -4.59 13.42
CA SER A 155 -15.28 -5.73 12.95
C SER A 155 -15.65 -6.17 11.54
N LEU A 156 -16.95 -6.25 11.22
CA LEU A 156 -17.40 -6.68 9.89
C LEU A 156 -17.05 -5.67 8.78
N CYS A 157 -17.09 -4.37 9.06
CA CYS A 157 -16.70 -3.36 8.06
C CYS A 157 -15.18 -3.30 7.84
N TYR A 158 -14.40 -3.64 8.87
CA TYR A 158 -12.95 -3.73 8.74
C TYR A 158 -12.52 -5.01 8.02
N GLY A 159 -13.06 -6.16 8.44
CA GLY A 159 -12.76 -7.48 7.89
C GLY A 159 -11.60 -8.20 8.57
N ARG A 160 -10.82 -8.93 7.79
CA ARG A 160 -9.72 -9.79 8.27
C ARG A 160 -8.54 -8.97 8.79
N ASN A 161 -8.01 -9.34 9.95
CA ASN A 161 -6.72 -8.89 10.44
C ASN A 161 -5.61 -9.67 9.71
N LEU A 162 -4.75 -8.97 8.98
CA LEU A 162 -3.70 -9.57 8.16
C LEU A 162 -2.61 -10.29 8.97
N ALA A 163 -2.43 -9.93 10.25
CA ALA A 163 -1.44 -10.55 11.11
C ALA A 163 -1.88 -11.94 11.61
N SER A 164 -3.17 -12.08 11.97
CA SER A 164 -3.72 -13.32 12.52
C SER A 164 -4.42 -14.19 11.47
N GLY A 165 -4.80 -13.61 10.32
CA GLY A 165 -5.61 -14.28 9.31
C GLY A 165 -7.07 -14.52 9.71
N GLN A 166 -7.51 -13.93 10.82
CA GLN A 166 -8.87 -14.04 11.37
C GLN A 166 -9.57 -12.67 11.36
N LEU A 167 -10.88 -12.67 11.55
CA LEU A 167 -11.64 -11.43 11.72
C LEU A 167 -11.04 -10.59 12.86
N VAL A 168 -10.97 -9.28 12.65
CA VAL A 168 -10.43 -8.35 13.67
C VAL A 168 -11.23 -8.38 14.96
N ASN A 169 -10.54 -8.32 16.10
CA ASN A 169 -11.18 -8.29 17.41
C ASN A 169 -11.63 -6.86 17.79
N THR A 170 -12.68 -6.78 18.58
CA THR A 170 -13.09 -5.51 19.21
C THR A 170 -12.00 -5.00 20.15
N GLY A 171 -11.77 -3.69 20.16
CA GLY A 171 -10.72 -3.03 20.94
C GLY A 171 -9.39 -2.89 20.22
N GLU A 172 -9.24 -3.37 18.98
CA GLU A 172 -8.01 -3.24 18.20
C GLU A 172 -7.89 -1.83 17.61
N ALA A 173 -6.71 -1.20 17.77
CA ALA A 173 -6.42 0.15 17.31
C ALA A 173 -5.95 0.13 15.84
N VAL A 174 -6.88 -0.17 14.93
CA VAL A 174 -6.60 -0.34 13.50
C VAL A 174 -6.05 0.91 12.82
N GLY A 175 -6.43 2.10 13.30
CA GLY A 175 -5.93 3.36 12.77
C GLY A 175 -4.44 3.57 13.06
N ILE A 176 -3.97 3.21 14.25
CA ILE A 176 -2.55 3.28 14.60
C ILE A 176 -1.75 2.28 13.77
N ILE A 177 -2.27 1.05 13.60
CA ILE A 177 -1.65 0.02 12.77
C ILE A 177 -1.52 0.50 11.32
N ALA A 178 -2.57 1.09 10.77
CA ALA A 178 -2.55 1.65 9.42
C ALA A 178 -1.53 2.79 9.28
N ALA A 179 -1.49 3.73 10.25
CA ALA A 179 -0.54 4.85 10.24
C ALA A 179 0.91 4.37 10.31
N GLN A 180 1.21 3.37 11.12
CA GLN A 180 2.53 2.75 11.23
C GLN A 180 2.90 2.01 9.95
N SER A 181 1.98 1.25 9.36
CA SER A 181 2.20 0.51 8.11
C SER A 181 2.44 1.43 6.90
N ILE A 182 1.87 2.64 6.90
CA ILE A 182 2.12 3.66 5.89
C ILE A 182 3.45 4.38 6.15
N GLY A 183 3.78 4.63 7.42
CA GLY A 183 4.96 5.38 7.83
C GLY A 183 6.27 4.59 7.77
N GLU A 184 6.23 3.29 8.04
CA GLU A 184 7.41 2.43 8.03
C GLU A 184 8.15 2.42 6.67
N PRO A 185 7.50 2.15 5.52
CA PRO A 185 8.20 2.20 4.24
C PRO A 185 8.64 3.61 3.83
N GLY A 186 8.09 4.67 4.41
CA GLY A 186 8.53 6.04 4.20
C GLY A 186 10.02 6.22 4.51
N THR A 187 10.52 5.63 5.58
CA THR A 187 11.92 5.65 5.96
C THR A 187 12.78 4.81 5.00
N GLN A 188 12.29 3.69 4.51
CA GLN A 188 12.99 2.83 3.54
C GLN A 188 13.03 3.44 2.13
N LEU A 189 11.96 4.10 1.68
CA LEU A 189 11.93 4.83 0.41
C LEU A 189 12.98 5.95 0.38
N THR A 190 13.26 6.60 1.50
CA THR A 190 14.35 7.59 1.58
C THR A 190 15.71 6.97 1.35
N MET A 191 15.93 5.73 1.79
CA MET A 191 17.16 4.98 1.52
C MET A 191 17.29 4.54 0.05
N ARG A 192 16.19 4.16 -0.62
CA ARG A 192 16.22 3.76 -2.04
C ARG A 192 16.49 4.93 -3.00
N THR A 193 16.02 6.13 -2.71
CA THR A 193 16.36 7.33 -3.51
C THR A 193 17.85 7.68 -3.44
N PHE A 194 18.58 7.16 -2.46
CA PHE A 194 20.04 7.28 -2.37
C PHE A 194 20.75 6.59 -3.55
N HIS A 195 20.26 5.47 -4.03
CA HIS A 195 20.84 4.74 -5.17
C HIS A 195 20.48 5.36 -6.54
N ILE A 196 19.36 6.08 -6.62
CA ILE A 196 18.91 6.77 -7.84
C ILE A 196 19.44 8.21 -7.89
N GLY A 197 19.60 8.87 -6.75
CA GLY A 197 20.01 10.26 -6.65
C GLY A 197 21.50 10.55 -6.91
N GLY A 198 22.30 9.53 -7.22
CA GLY A 198 23.70 9.69 -7.60
C GLY A 198 23.96 9.53 -9.11
N VAL A 199 22.97 8.99 -9.84
CA VAL A 199 23.03 8.76 -11.28
C VAL A 199 21.80 9.40 -11.91
N ALA A 200 22.01 10.33 -12.80
CA ALA A 200 20.97 10.96 -13.58
C ALA A 200 20.60 10.09 -14.80
#